data_3337c41695f081d2464e200ca2b5b115
#
_entry.id   3337c41695f081d2464e200ca2b5b115
#
_cell.length_a   1.000
_cell.length_b   1.000
_cell.length_c   1.000
_cell.angle_alpha   90.00
_cell.angle_beta   90.00
_cell.angle_gamma   90.00
#
_symmetry.space_group_name_H-M   'P 1'
#
loop_
_entity.id
_entity.type
_entity.pdbx_description
1 polymer ?
#
loop_
_entity_poly.entity_id
_entity_poly.type
_entity_poly.pdbx_seq_one_letter_code
_entity_poly.pdbx_strand_id
1 'polypeptide(L)'
;MSKNHLGAVYMILSVLFFSFMDILIKVTDEYDVGQIMFFRASFGLIPIFFLIPKNRLKGFYKTKNIKLHFYRSFFGAIAMAAIFIGLRNLQLAEVTALAFSGPLWVVLFSMFFLSEKIRLKRWIAVGLGFIGVIVISKPGFDNLNFYYIYPIIFCIGFAGVSILIRKLTLAGEPVWLIAFYFSLVSGLGGLVTIPLGLWKMPNTYDFILLILIGLLGGIANLLLTQSYKLAEVTLTTPLKYLSLVIAIIFGYYFFEEIPSIHTLSGAALIVVSSAIIFIRENQLKKPITLPRQQ
;
A
#
# COMPACT_ATOMS: atom_id res chain seq x y z
N MET A 1 -17.14 17.65 -15.31
CA MET A 1 -16.71 17.30 -13.93
C MET A 1 -15.51 18.16 -13.54
N SER A 2 -15.48 18.70 -12.33
CA SER A 2 -14.28 19.37 -11.83
C SER A 2 -13.13 18.34 -11.67
N LYS A 3 -11.87 18.82 -11.74
CA LYS A 3 -10.68 17.94 -11.57
C LYS A 3 -10.73 17.19 -10.23
N ASN A 4 -11.24 17.83 -9.17
CA ASN A 4 -11.40 17.23 -7.86
C ASN A 4 -12.41 16.08 -7.83
N HIS A 5 -13.57 16.22 -8.51
CA HIS A 5 -14.53 15.13 -8.60
C HIS A 5 -13.97 13.93 -9.38
N LEU A 6 -13.25 14.18 -10.46
CA LEU A 6 -12.62 13.11 -11.23
C LEU A 6 -11.54 12.40 -10.41
N GLY A 7 -10.75 13.14 -9.63
CA GLY A 7 -9.76 12.58 -8.71
C GLY A 7 -10.40 11.71 -7.61
N ALA A 8 -11.54 12.14 -7.06
CA ALA A 8 -12.32 11.34 -6.08
C ALA A 8 -12.83 10.02 -6.70
N VAL A 9 -13.37 10.07 -7.92
CA VAL A 9 -13.82 8.87 -8.65
C VAL A 9 -12.65 7.91 -8.87
N TYR A 10 -11.49 8.38 -9.32
CA TYR A 10 -10.31 7.55 -9.48
C TYR A 10 -9.84 6.92 -8.17
N MET A 11 -9.96 7.63 -7.03
CA MET A 11 -9.64 7.06 -5.72
C MET A 11 -10.60 5.93 -5.36
N ILE A 12 -11.91 6.13 -5.50
CA ILE A 12 -12.91 5.10 -5.20
C ILE A 12 -12.67 3.86 -6.07
N LEU A 13 -12.47 4.03 -7.38
CA LEU A 13 -12.17 2.93 -8.27
C LEU A 13 -10.88 2.22 -7.87
N SER A 14 -9.82 2.97 -7.53
CA SER A 14 -8.57 2.37 -7.05
C SER A 14 -8.77 1.52 -5.80
N VAL A 15 -9.54 2.01 -4.84
CA VAL A 15 -9.87 1.27 -3.61
C VAL A 15 -10.61 -0.02 -3.94
N LEU A 16 -11.61 0.04 -4.81
CA LEU A 16 -12.35 -1.15 -5.26
C LEU A 16 -11.42 -2.19 -5.91
N PHE A 17 -10.59 -1.77 -6.86
CA PHE A 17 -9.66 -2.68 -7.54
C PHE A 17 -8.64 -3.29 -6.59
N PHE A 18 -8.09 -2.52 -5.63
CA PHE A 18 -7.21 -3.08 -4.60
C PHE A 18 -7.95 -4.06 -3.71
N SER A 19 -9.16 -3.74 -3.26
CA SER A 19 -9.94 -4.65 -2.41
C SER A 19 -10.28 -5.97 -3.11
N PHE A 20 -10.61 -5.95 -4.40
CA PHE A 20 -10.78 -7.17 -5.18
C PHE A 20 -9.46 -7.95 -5.32
N MET A 21 -8.34 -7.26 -5.57
CA MET A 21 -7.03 -7.89 -5.60
C MET A 21 -6.71 -8.58 -4.26
N ASP A 22 -6.98 -7.92 -3.13
CA ASP A 22 -6.70 -8.45 -1.80
C ASP A 22 -7.51 -9.73 -1.50
N ILE A 23 -8.77 -9.80 -1.97
CA ILE A 23 -9.58 -11.03 -1.91
C ILE A 23 -8.91 -12.15 -2.72
N LEU A 24 -8.51 -11.87 -3.96
CA LEU A 24 -7.89 -12.88 -4.82
C LEU A 24 -6.58 -13.39 -4.23
N ILE A 25 -5.78 -12.51 -3.58
CA ILE A 25 -4.56 -12.92 -2.87
C ILE A 25 -4.91 -13.86 -1.71
N LYS A 26 -6.00 -13.60 -1.00
CA LYS A 26 -6.43 -14.44 0.10
C LYS A 26 -7.01 -15.78 -0.37
N VAL A 27 -7.72 -15.81 -1.49
CA VAL A 27 -8.24 -17.03 -2.13
C VAL A 27 -7.10 -17.92 -2.68
N THR A 28 -6.01 -17.30 -3.13
CA THR A 28 -4.84 -18.02 -3.68
C THR A 28 -3.79 -18.36 -2.62
N ASP A 29 -4.22 -18.74 -1.41
CA ASP A 29 -3.37 -19.05 -0.26
C ASP A 29 -2.50 -20.30 -0.43
N GLU A 30 -2.81 -21.17 -1.37
CA GLU A 30 -2.01 -22.35 -1.71
C GLU A 30 -0.66 -22.01 -2.38
N TYR A 31 -0.57 -20.83 -3.01
CA TYR A 31 0.61 -20.41 -3.76
C TYR A 31 1.57 -19.61 -2.88
N ASP A 32 2.87 -19.79 -3.07
CA ASP A 32 3.88 -19.01 -2.37
C ASP A 32 3.72 -17.51 -2.61
N VAL A 33 4.02 -16.71 -1.59
CA VAL A 33 3.93 -15.24 -1.67
C VAL A 33 4.83 -14.69 -2.79
N GLY A 34 6.02 -15.27 -2.98
CA GLY A 34 6.90 -14.88 -4.08
C GLY A 34 6.29 -15.17 -5.44
N GLN A 35 5.59 -16.30 -5.57
CA GLN A 35 4.86 -16.64 -6.79
C GLN A 35 3.74 -15.62 -7.08
N ILE A 36 2.93 -15.30 -6.09
CA ILE A 36 1.89 -14.26 -6.22
C ILE A 36 2.51 -12.90 -6.58
N MET A 37 3.63 -12.53 -5.94
CA MET A 37 4.37 -11.30 -6.25
C MET A 37 4.86 -11.25 -7.69
N PHE A 38 5.38 -12.37 -8.20
CA PHE A 38 5.83 -12.48 -9.59
C PHE A 38 4.70 -12.28 -10.58
N PHE A 39 3.58 -12.97 -10.39
CA PHE A 39 2.40 -12.82 -11.26
C PHE A 39 1.84 -11.40 -11.18
N ARG A 40 1.69 -10.86 -9.98
CA ARG A 40 1.24 -9.47 -9.78
C ARG A 40 2.15 -8.46 -10.47
N ALA A 41 3.45 -8.65 -10.38
CA ALA A 41 4.41 -7.77 -11.02
C ALA A 41 4.37 -7.90 -12.55
N SER A 42 4.38 -9.12 -13.07
CA SER A 42 4.42 -9.40 -14.51
C SER A 42 3.17 -8.91 -15.22
N PHE A 43 1.99 -9.29 -14.76
CA PHE A 43 0.73 -8.87 -15.38
C PHE A 43 0.37 -7.42 -15.04
N GLY A 44 0.85 -6.88 -13.91
CA GLY A 44 0.75 -5.46 -13.58
C GLY A 44 1.53 -4.54 -14.52
N LEU A 45 2.51 -5.05 -15.25
CA LEU A 45 3.21 -4.28 -16.30
C LEU A 45 2.30 -3.98 -17.52
N ILE A 46 1.31 -4.83 -17.80
CA ILE A 46 0.45 -4.64 -18.97
C ILE A 46 -0.22 -3.25 -18.96
N PRO A 47 -0.98 -2.84 -17.94
CA PRO A 47 -1.57 -1.51 -17.90
C PRO A 47 -0.51 -0.38 -17.86
N ILE A 48 0.69 -0.63 -17.34
CA ILE A 48 1.78 0.36 -17.32
C ILE A 48 2.29 0.61 -18.74
N PHE A 49 2.46 -0.44 -19.55
CA PHE A 49 2.92 -0.29 -20.93
C PHE A 49 1.97 0.55 -21.78
N PHE A 50 0.67 0.49 -21.54
CA PHE A 50 -0.31 1.34 -22.24
C PHE A 50 -0.16 2.84 -21.91
N LEU A 51 0.49 3.19 -20.79
CA LEU A 51 0.72 4.59 -20.40
C LEU A 51 2.06 5.14 -20.93
N ILE A 52 2.92 4.31 -21.50
CA ILE A 52 4.20 4.78 -22.04
C ILE A 52 3.92 5.56 -23.33
N PRO A 53 4.32 6.85 -23.43
CA PRO A 53 4.15 7.61 -24.65
C PRO A 53 4.88 6.94 -25.81
N LYS A 54 4.25 6.87 -26.99
CA LYS A 54 4.80 6.20 -28.19
C LYS A 54 6.19 6.70 -28.57
N ASN A 55 6.45 8.00 -28.37
CA ASN A 55 7.75 8.64 -28.64
C ASN A 55 8.85 8.26 -27.64
N ARG A 56 8.50 7.64 -26.51
CA ARG A 56 9.43 7.18 -25.46
C ARG A 56 9.59 5.68 -25.38
N LEU A 57 8.96 4.89 -26.25
CA LEU A 57 9.08 3.44 -26.25
C LEU A 57 10.53 2.97 -26.41
N LYS A 58 11.33 3.66 -27.25
CA LYS A 58 12.76 3.38 -27.36
C LYS A 58 13.51 3.99 -26.17
N GLY A 59 14.03 3.13 -25.28
CA GLY A 59 14.78 3.55 -24.10
C GLY A 59 13.92 4.04 -22.94
N PHE A 60 12.67 3.59 -22.83
CA PHE A 60 11.74 3.94 -21.75
C PHE A 60 12.31 3.65 -20.35
N TYR A 61 13.19 2.66 -20.22
CA TYR A 61 13.84 2.27 -18.97
C TYR A 61 14.98 3.20 -18.53
N LYS A 62 15.41 4.17 -19.36
CA LYS A 62 16.56 5.03 -19.05
C LYS A 62 16.21 6.05 -17.96
N THR A 63 17.02 6.09 -16.91
CA THR A 63 16.93 7.06 -15.81
C THR A 63 18.31 7.47 -15.33
N LYS A 64 18.42 8.68 -14.79
CA LYS A 64 19.62 9.15 -14.07
C LYS A 64 19.56 8.77 -12.58
N ASN A 65 18.40 8.35 -12.08
CA ASN A 65 18.11 8.13 -10.66
C ASN A 65 17.99 6.64 -10.31
N ILE A 66 18.75 5.76 -10.95
CA ILE A 66 18.63 4.30 -10.82
C ILE A 66 18.72 3.83 -9.35
N LYS A 67 19.60 4.43 -8.54
CA LYS A 67 19.73 4.10 -7.11
C LYS A 67 18.45 4.37 -6.33
N LEU A 68 17.80 5.53 -6.59
CA LEU A 68 16.51 5.86 -5.95
C LEU A 68 15.40 4.90 -6.38
N HIS A 69 15.34 4.53 -7.67
CA HIS A 69 14.43 3.51 -8.17
C HIS A 69 14.65 2.16 -7.50
N PHE A 70 15.92 1.75 -7.34
CA PHE A 70 16.26 0.50 -6.67
C PHE A 70 15.80 0.49 -5.20
N TYR A 71 16.20 1.50 -4.40
CA TYR A 71 15.78 1.57 -2.99
C TYR A 71 14.25 1.62 -2.84
N ARG A 72 13.58 2.46 -3.65
CA ARG A 72 12.11 2.53 -3.66
C ARG A 72 11.49 1.17 -3.96
N SER A 73 12.02 0.47 -4.95
CA SER A 73 11.46 -0.80 -5.40
C SER A 73 11.77 -1.93 -4.42
N PHE A 74 12.96 -1.96 -3.86
CA PHE A 74 13.39 -2.95 -2.88
C PHE A 74 12.55 -2.88 -1.59
N PHE A 75 12.46 -1.69 -0.97
CA PHE A 75 11.62 -1.51 0.22
C PHE A 75 10.14 -1.72 -0.10
N GLY A 76 9.70 -1.33 -1.30
CA GLY A 76 8.35 -1.58 -1.75
C GLY A 76 8.03 -3.06 -1.96
N ALA A 77 8.98 -3.85 -2.45
CA ALA A 77 8.82 -5.30 -2.60
C ALA A 77 8.72 -6.00 -1.24
N ILE A 78 9.56 -5.61 -0.27
CA ILE A 78 9.47 -6.13 1.11
C ILE A 78 8.11 -5.77 1.73
N ALA A 79 7.68 -4.53 1.61
CA ALA A 79 6.38 -4.09 2.11
C ALA A 79 5.23 -4.88 1.45
N MET A 80 5.31 -5.11 0.13
CA MET A 80 4.32 -5.90 -0.60
C MET A 80 4.30 -7.35 -0.14
N ALA A 81 5.46 -8.00 0.03
CA ALA A 81 5.54 -9.35 0.58
C ALA A 81 4.89 -9.42 1.96
N ALA A 82 5.21 -8.46 2.83
CA ALA A 82 4.66 -8.40 4.17
C ALA A 82 3.13 -8.30 4.17
N ILE A 83 2.54 -7.37 3.39
CA ILE A 83 1.07 -7.25 3.36
C ILE A 83 0.41 -8.51 2.80
N PHE A 84 1.01 -9.20 1.82
CA PHE A 84 0.50 -10.44 1.27
C PHE A 84 0.52 -11.58 2.30
N ILE A 85 1.60 -11.68 3.10
CA ILE A 85 1.65 -12.62 4.22
C ILE A 85 0.54 -12.31 5.23
N GLY A 86 0.33 -11.02 5.54
CA GLY A 86 -0.77 -10.59 6.42
C GLY A 86 -2.14 -11.01 5.90
N LEU A 87 -2.45 -10.74 4.63
CA LEU A 87 -3.73 -11.07 4.00
C LEU A 87 -4.06 -12.57 4.04
N ARG A 88 -3.04 -13.41 3.95
CA ARG A 88 -3.22 -14.87 3.97
C ARG A 88 -3.47 -15.45 5.36
N ASN A 89 -2.98 -14.80 6.40
CA ASN A 89 -2.94 -15.38 7.75
C ASN A 89 -3.83 -14.64 8.77
N LEU A 90 -4.36 -13.47 8.40
CA LEU A 90 -5.22 -12.65 9.26
C LEU A 90 -6.57 -12.39 8.58
N GLN A 91 -7.53 -11.90 9.35
CA GLN A 91 -8.80 -11.43 8.79
C GLN A 91 -8.57 -10.22 7.88
N LEU A 92 -9.33 -10.13 6.79
CA LEU A 92 -9.20 -9.05 5.80
C LEU A 92 -9.39 -7.67 6.45
N ALA A 93 -10.35 -7.56 7.39
CA ALA A 93 -10.60 -6.34 8.15
C ALA A 93 -9.43 -5.96 9.07
N GLU A 94 -8.77 -6.92 9.70
CA GLU A 94 -7.62 -6.69 10.59
C GLU A 94 -6.41 -6.14 9.81
N VAL A 95 -6.08 -6.79 8.70
CA VAL A 95 -4.97 -6.34 7.83
C VAL A 95 -5.23 -4.95 7.30
N THR A 96 -6.45 -4.69 6.81
CA THR A 96 -6.81 -3.37 6.27
C THR A 96 -6.79 -2.29 7.35
N ALA A 97 -7.32 -2.57 8.54
CA ALA A 97 -7.30 -1.64 9.66
C ALA A 97 -5.87 -1.31 10.11
N LEU A 98 -5.01 -2.32 10.23
CA LEU A 98 -3.61 -2.13 10.58
C LEU A 98 -2.85 -1.34 9.50
N ALA A 99 -3.15 -1.56 8.23
CA ALA A 99 -2.56 -0.80 7.13
C ALA A 99 -2.85 0.71 7.22
N PHE A 100 -3.96 1.12 7.83
CA PHE A 100 -4.25 2.53 8.13
C PHE A 100 -3.36 3.14 9.22
N SER A 101 -2.53 2.36 9.91
CA SER A 101 -1.48 2.91 10.78
C SER A 101 -0.31 3.55 10.00
N GLY A 102 -0.27 3.39 8.66
CA GLY A 102 0.78 3.97 7.81
C GLY A 102 1.08 5.46 8.05
N PRO A 103 0.08 6.35 8.14
CA PRO A 103 0.30 7.76 8.46
C PRO A 103 1.04 8.00 9.78
N LEU A 104 0.88 7.13 10.79
CA LEU A 104 1.59 7.22 12.07
C LEU A 104 3.09 7.07 11.85
N TRP A 105 3.48 6.10 11.05
CA TRP A 105 4.87 5.82 10.70
C TRP A 105 5.48 6.94 9.85
N VAL A 106 4.69 7.54 8.95
CA VAL A 106 5.13 8.73 8.18
C VAL A 106 5.45 9.89 9.12
N VAL A 107 4.64 10.14 10.15
CA VAL A 107 4.91 11.18 11.15
C VAL A 107 6.19 10.89 11.93
N LEU A 108 6.38 9.65 12.38
CA LEU A 108 7.61 9.25 13.09
C LEU A 108 8.84 9.41 12.17
N PHE A 109 8.76 8.99 10.92
CA PHE A 109 9.88 9.13 9.99
C PHE A 109 10.18 10.58 9.63
N SER A 110 9.17 11.46 9.55
CA SER A 110 9.42 12.88 9.34
C SER A 110 10.21 13.51 10.49
N MET A 111 9.98 13.07 11.73
CA MET A 111 10.77 13.51 12.88
C MET A 111 12.23 13.06 12.75
N PHE A 112 12.48 11.79 12.47
CA PHE A 112 13.85 11.25 12.45
C PHE A 112 14.64 11.67 11.21
N PHE A 113 14.03 11.69 10.03
CA PHE A 113 14.74 11.93 8.78
C PHE A 113 14.65 13.37 8.25
N LEU A 114 13.65 14.15 8.70
CA LEU A 114 13.46 15.53 8.27
C LEU A 114 13.66 16.52 9.42
N SER A 115 14.02 16.04 10.62
CA SER A 115 14.20 16.86 11.83
C SER A 115 13.00 17.77 12.14
N GLU A 116 11.79 17.33 11.76
CA GLU A 116 10.57 18.09 12.02
C GLU A 116 10.19 18.03 13.49
N LYS A 117 9.92 19.18 14.10
CA LYS A 117 9.41 19.26 15.48
C LYS A 117 7.94 18.85 15.51
N ILE A 118 7.64 17.68 16.07
CA ILE A 118 6.28 17.19 16.25
C ILE A 118 5.63 17.89 17.44
N ARG A 119 4.50 18.59 17.21
CA ARG A 119 3.73 19.25 18.27
C ARG A 119 2.92 18.23 19.08
N LEU A 120 2.61 18.56 20.34
CA LEU A 120 1.92 17.67 21.28
C LEU A 120 0.64 17.03 20.69
N LYS A 121 -0.18 17.76 19.93
CA LYS A 121 -1.39 17.23 19.31
C LYS A 121 -1.12 16.09 18.32
N ARG A 122 0.01 16.13 17.59
CA ARG A 122 0.44 15.02 16.72
C ARG A 122 0.91 13.81 17.53
N TRP A 123 1.61 14.05 18.65
CA TRP A 123 2.01 12.97 19.56
C TRP A 123 0.81 12.24 20.17
N ILE A 124 -0.23 12.98 20.60
CA ILE A 124 -1.47 12.38 21.11
C ILE A 124 -2.14 11.54 20.03
N ALA A 125 -2.22 12.06 18.80
CA ALA A 125 -2.80 11.29 17.69
C ALA A 125 -1.99 10.02 17.40
N VAL A 126 -0.67 10.11 17.33
CA VAL A 126 0.20 8.93 17.12
C VAL A 126 0.02 7.92 18.24
N GLY A 127 0.00 8.35 19.51
CA GLY A 127 -0.23 7.46 20.66
C GLY A 127 -1.59 6.76 20.57
N LEU A 128 -2.66 7.50 20.25
CA LEU A 128 -4.00 6.93 20.06
C LEU A 128 -4.04 5.87 18.96
N GLY A 129 -3.36 6.12 17.84
CA GLY A 129 -3.27 5.15 16.75
C GLY A 129 -2.51 3.89 17.13
N PHE A 130 -1.39 4.01 17.87
CA PHE A 130 -0.68 2.84 18.37
C PHE A 130 -1.48 2.04 19.40
N ILE A 131 -2.28 2.69 20.25
CA ILE A 131 -3.25 1.97 21.13
C ILE A 131 -4.20 1.16 20.25
N GLY A 132 -4.72 1.74 19.15
CA GLY A 132 -5.55 1.00 18.20
C GLY A 132 -4.86 -0.23 17.60
N VAL A 133 -3.58 -0.10 17.21
CA VAL A 133 -2.78 -1.25 16.73
C VAL A 133 -2.68 -2.35 17.79
N ILE A 134 -2.40 -1.98 19.06
CA ILE A 134 -2.31 -2.92 20.16
C ILE A 134 -3.66 -3.60 20.40
N VAL A 135 -4.76 -2.85 20.37
CA VAL A 135 -6.11 -3.40 20.57
C VAL A 135 -6.46 -4.45 19.50
N ILE A 136 -6.14 -4.18 18.21
CA ILE A 136 -6.36 -5.15 17.12
C ILE A 136 -5.50 -6.41 17.33
N SER A 137 -4.22 -6.21 17.64
CA SER A 137 -3.26 -7.31 17.76
C SER A 137 -3.52 -8.24 18.97
N LYS A 138 -4.38 -7.82 19.89
CA LYS A 138 -4.78 -8.60 21.09
C LYS A 138 -3.59 -9.30 21.75
N PRO A 139 -2.56 -8.58 22.24
CA PRO A 139 -1.43 -9.21 22.88
C PRO A 139 -1.86 -9.84 24.20
N GLY A 140 -2.36 -11.08 24.15
CA GLY A 140 -2.61 -11.94 25.31
C GLY A 140 -1.41 -12.86 25.48
N PHE A 141 -1.05 -13.18 26.75
CA PHE A 141 0.12 -14.00 27.05
C PHE A 141 0.03 -15.43 26.51
N ASP A 142 -1.18 -15.91 26.16
CA ASP A 142 -1.41 -17.30 25.79
C ASP A 142 -1.44 -17.58 24.27
N ASN A 143 -1.62 -16.54 23.40
CA ASN A 143 -1.73 -16.72 21.95
C ASN A 143 -1.26 -15.48 21.18
N LEU A 144 0.06 -15.21 21.19
CA LEU A 144 0.64 -14.18 20.33
C LEU A 144 0.61 -14.65 18.88
N ASN A 145 -0.28 -14.06 18.08
CA ASN A 145 -0.28 -14.28 16.65
C ASN A 145 0.79 -13.38 15.97
N PHE A 146 1.96 -13.95 15.69
CA PHE A 146 3.07 -13.23 15.07
C PHE A 146 2.73 -12.63 13.69
N TYR A 147 1.68 -13.09 13.04
CA TYR A 147 1.30 -12.54 11.73
C TYR A 147 0.87 -11.07 11.78
N TYR A 148 0.47 -10.53 12.92
CA TYR A 148 0.17 -9.08 13.07
C TYR A 148 1.39 -8.17 12.82
N ILE A 149 2.62 -8.70 12.88
CA ILE A 149 3.81 -7.91 12.55
C ILE A 149 3.90 -7.54 11.07
N TYR A 150 3.34 -8.35 10.18
CA TYR A 150 3.48 -8.14 8.74
C TYR A 150 2.77 -6.88 8.22
N PRO A 151 1.51 -6.57 8.57
CA PRO A 151 0.91 -5.28 8.24
C PRO A 151 1.67 -4.09 8.82
N ILE A 152 2.34 -4.24 9.97
CA ILE A 152 3.18 -3.20 10.56
C ILE A 152 4.44 -3.00 9.72
N ILE A 153 5.13 -4.08 9.31
CA ILE A 153 6.28 -4.02 8.40
C ILE A 153 5.88 -3.35 7.08
N PHE A 154 4.69 -3.69 6.56
CA PHE A 154 4.14 -2.99 5.38
C PHE A 154 4.04 -1.48 5.62
N CYS A 155 3.48 -1.04 6.74
CA CYS A 155 3.31 0.39 7.04
C CYS A 155 4.65 1.12 7.16
N ILE A 156 5.64 0.52 7.82
CA ILE A 156 7.00 1.05 7.95
C ILE A 156 7.65 1.19 6.56
N GLY A 157 7.60 0.12 5.77
CA GLY A 157 8.12 0.10 4.42
C GLY A 157 7.43 1.13 3.52
N PHE A 158 6.10 1.19 3.59
CA PHE A 158 5.29 2.11 2.80
C PHE A 158 5.56 3.58 3.16
N ALA A 159 5.80 3.90 4.43
CA ALA A 159 6.20 5.24 4.85
C ALA A 159 7.53 5.66 4.21
N GLY A 160 8.54 4.79 4.22
CA GLY A 160 9.82 5.03 3.55
C GLY A 160 9.67 5.15 2.02
N VAL A 161 8.91 4.26 1.41
CA VAL A 161 8.59 4.26 -0.03
C VAL A 161 7.92 5.56 -0.45
N SER A 162 7.00 6.09 0.36
CA SER A 162 6.30 7.35 0.05
C SER A 162 7.27 8.53 -0.08
N ILE A 163 8.30 8.60 0.78
CA ILE A 163 9.36 9.62 0.71
C ILE A 163 10.19 9.45 -0.57
N LEU A 164 10.55 8.20 -0.92
CA LEU A 164 11.35 7.91 -2.10
C LEU A 164 10.58 8.21 -3.41
N ILE A 165 9.28 7.88 -3.47
CA ILE A 165 8.41 8.25 -4.59
C ILE A 165 8.39 9.76 -4.77
N ARG A 166 8.25 10.51 -3.68
CA ARG A 166 8.27 11.98 -3.74
C ARG A 166 9.58 12.51 -4.28
N LYS A 167 10.72 11.99 -3.81
CA LYS A 167 12.05 12.36 -4.33
C LYS A 167 12.16 12.11 -5.83
N LEU A 168 11.71 10.94 -6.31
CA LEU A 168 11.71 10.59 -7.72
C LEU A 168 10.80 11.53 -8.55
N THR A 169 9.61 11.83 -8.04
CA THR A 169 8.67 12.74 -8.71
C THR A 169 9.24 14.15 -8.81
N LEU A 170 9.90 14.67 -7.77
CA LEU A 170 10.56 15.97 -7.78
C LEU A 170 11.78 15.99 -8.72
N ALA A 171 12.45 14.86 -8.90
CA ALA A 171 13.52 14.70 -9.90
C ALA A 171 13.00 14.58 -11.35
N GLY A 172 11.66 14.70 -11.56
CA GLY A 172 11.04 14.67 -12.87
C GLY A 172 10.83 13.27 -13.46
N GLU A 173 10.99 12.22 -12.66
CA GLU A 173 10.75 10.84 -13.11
C GLU A 173 9.26 10.62 -13.38
N PRO A 174 8.89 10.05 -14.54
CA PRO A 174 7.50 9.79 -14.86
C PRO A 174 6.96 8.62 -14.02
N VAL A 175 5.69 8.71 -13.65
CA VAL A 175 5.01 7.73 -12.78
C VAL A 175 5.07 6.31 -13.32
N TRP A 176 4.89 6.15 -14.64
CA TRP A 176 4.98 4.83 -15.27
C TRP A 176 6.38 4.21 -15.14
N LEU A 177 7.45 5.02 -15.12
CA LEU A 177 8.82 4.53 -14.94
C LEU A 177 9.06 4.08 -13.49
N ILE A 178 8.53 4.82 -12.51
CA ILE A 178 8.58 4.45 -11.09
C ILE A 178 7.83 3.13 -10.87
N ALA A 179 6.67 2.97 -11.50
CA ALA A 179 5.88 1.75 -11.43
C ALA A 179 6.57 0.58 -12.16
N PHE A 180 7.20 0.82 -13.31
CA PHE A 180 7.96 -0.17 -14.06
C PHE A 180 9.10 -0.77 -13.23
N TYR A 181 9.96 0.06 -12.64
CA TYR A 181 11.08 -0.44 -11.81
C TYR A 181 10.58 -1.18 -10.58
N PHE A 182 9.49 -0.74 -9.99
CA PHE A 182 8.86 -1.47 -8.89
C PHE A 182 8.38 -2.86 -9.30
N SER A 183 7.66 -2.95 -10.41
CA SER A 183 7.22 -4.25 -10.92
C SER A 183 8.40 -5.14 -11.27
N LEU A 184 9.45 -4.60 -11.90
CA LEU A 184 10.65 -5.36 -12.24
C LEU A 184 11.32 -5.96 -10.99
N VAL A 185 11.62 -5.11 -9.99
CA VAL A 185 12.29 -5.57 -8.75
C VAL A 185 11.41 -6.51 -7.94
N SER A 186 10.10 -6.24 -7.87
CA SER A 186 9.16 -7.11 -7.16
C SER A 186 9.01 -8.46 -7.84
N GLY A 187 8.96 -8.49 -9.17
CA GLY A 187 8.92 -9.74 -9.93
C GLY A 187 10.19 -10.56 -9.75
N LEU A 188 11.37 -9.93 -9.86
CA LEU A 188 12.65 -10.58 -9.59
C LEU A 188 12.73 -11.07 -8.14
N GLY A 189 12.25 -10.29 -7.18
CA GLY A 189 12.15 -10.69 -5.78
C GLY A 189 11.26 -11.92 -5.57
N GLY A 190 10.16 -12.02 -6.33
CA GLY A 190 9.32 -13.20 -6.34
C GLY A 190 10.07 -14.45 -6.85
N LEU A 191 10.87 -14.31 -7.93
CA LEU A 191 11.63 -15.42 -8.48
C LEU A 191 12.69 -16.00 -7.50
N VAL A 192 13.16 -15.22 -6.54
CA VAL A 192 14.12 -15.70 -5.53
C VAL A 192 13.53 -16.82 -4.67
N THR A 193 12.20 -16.97 -4.59
CA THR A 193 11.57 -18.06 -3.84
C THR A 193 11.48 -19.38 -4.62
N ILE A 194 11.79 -19.40 -5.93
CA ILE A 194 11.79 -20.64 -6.74
C ILE A 194 12.72 -21.73 -6.16
N PRO A 195 14.01 -21.44 -5.81
CA PRO A 195 14.91 -22.43 -5.28
C PRO A 195 14.48 -23.02 -3.94
N LEU A 196 13.54 -22.40 -3.24
CA LEU A 196 12.96 -22.92 -2.00
C LEU A 196 11.96 -24.08 -2.25
N GLY A 197 11.66 -24.38 -3.52
CA GLY A 197 10.77 -25.46 -3.90
C GLY A 197 9.27 -25.21 -3.53
N LEU A 198 8.92 -23.95 -3.21
CA LEU A 198 7.58 -23.59 -2.74
C LEU A 198 6.60 -23.29 -3.89
N TRP A 199 7.10 -23.12 -5.11
CA TRP A 199 6.26 -22.82 -6.27
C TRP A 199 5.51 -24.05 -6.74
N LYS A 200 4.22 -23.86 -7.02
CA LYS A 200 3.34 -24.89 -7.57
C LYS A 200 2.88 -24.47 -8.97
N MET A 201 2.76 -25.44 -9.88
CA MET A 201 2.12 -25.16 -11.17
C MET A 201 0.62 -24.86 -10.94
N PRO A 202 0.15 -23.67 -11.31
CA PRO A 202 -1.25 -23.36 -11.15
C PRO A 202 -2.12 -24.16 -12.14
N ASN A 203 -3.27 -24.60 -11.69
CA ASN A 203 -4.30 -25.09 -12.59
C ASN A 203 -4.85 -23.92 -13.43
N THR A 204 -5.68 -24.20 -14.42
CA THR A 204 -6.21 -23.19 -15.34
C THR A 204 -7.02 -22.10 -14.61
N TYR A 205 -7.80 -22.49 -13.62
CA TYR A 205 -8.61 -21.55 -12.84
C TYR A 205 -7.72 -20.61 -12.01
N ASP A 206 -6.80 -21.17 -11.25
CA ASP A 206 -5.90 -20.39 -10.40
C ASP A 206 -4.93 -19.52 -11.22
N PHE A 207 -4.52 -19.99 -12.41
CA PHE A 207 -3.73 -19.19 -13.33
C PHE A 207 -4.46 -17.92 -13.74
N ILE A 208 -5.77 -18.01 -13.98
CA ILE A 208 -6.61 -16.84 -14.28
C ILE A 208 -6.67 -15.90 -13.06
N LEU A 209 -6.82 -16.43 -11.84
CA LEU A 209 -6.82 -15.62 -10.62
C LEU A 209 -5.50 -14.87 -10.45
N LEU A 210 -4.36 -15.53 -10.67
CA LEU A 210 -3.04 -14.92 -10.59
C LEU A 210 -2.84 -13.81 -11.64
N ILE A 211 -3.35 -13.99 -12.86
CA ILE A 211 -3.38 -12.93 -13.90
C ILE A 211 -4.23 -11.75 -13.41
N LEU A 212 -5.41 -12.01 -12.88
CA LEU A 212 -6.33 -10.97 -12.39
C LEU A 212 -5.70 -10.17 -11.24
N ILE A 213 -5.00 -10.81 -10.32
CA ILE A 213 -4.23 -10.12 -9.26
C ILE A 213 -3.27 -9.09 -9.87
N GLY A 214 -2.56 -9.47 -10.92
CA GLY A 214 -1.65 -8.57 -11.61
C GLY A 214 -2.35 -7.39 -12.29
N LEU A 215 -3.38 -7.67 -13.06
CA LEU A 215 -4.13 -6.65 -13.78
C LEU A 215 -4.83 -5.68 -12.83
N LEU A 216 -5.55 -6.19 -11.82
CA LEU A 216 -6.25 -5.38 -10.83
C LEU A 216 -5.27 -4.51 -10.04
N GLY A 217 -4.16 -5.08 -9.58
CA GLY A 217 -3.13 -4.34 -8.85
C GLY A 217 -2.44 -3.26 -9.69
N GLY A 218 -2.19 -3.54 -10.97
CA GLY A 218 -1.65 -2.57 -11.93
C GLY A 218 -2.61 -1.42 -12.18
N ILE A 219 -3.87 -1.72 -12.52
CA ILE A 219 -4.92 -0.71 -12.74
C ILE A 219 -5.15 0.12 -11.47
N ALA A 220 -5.29 -0.52 -10.31
CA ALA A 220 -5.50 0.16 -9.04
C ALA A 220 -4.38 1.17 -8.75
N ASN A 221 -3.12 0.79 -8.95
CA ASN A 221 -1.97 1.65 -8.74
C ASN A 221 -1.95 2.86 -9.69
N LEU A 222 -2.34 2.67 -10.94
CA LEU A 222 -2.46 3.75 -11.92
C LEU A 222 -3.59 4.72 -11.55
N LEU A 223 -4.76 4.21 -11.18
CA LEU A 223 -5.91 5.01 -10.74
C LEU A 223 -5.58 5.82 -9.48
N LEU A 224 -4.91 5.20 -8.50
CA LEU A 224 -4.41 5.86 -7.30
C LEU A 224 -3.51 7.06 -7.63
N THR A 225 -2.57 6.82 -8.54
CA THR A 225 -1.62 7.86 -8.96
C THR A 225 -2.31 9.00 -9.70
N GLN A 226 -3.26 8.68 -10.57
CA GLN A 226 -4.07 9.70 -11.28
C GLN A 226 -4.95 10.48 -10.32
N SER A 227 -5.51 9.83 -9.30
CA SER A 227 -6.27 10.50 -8.25
C SER A 227 -5.43 11.59 -7.57
N TYR A 228 -4.23 11.24 -7.12
CA TYR A 228 -3.32 12.19 -6.47
C TYR A 228 -2.82 13.31 -7.38
N LYS A 229 -2.80 13.08 -8.69
CA LYS A 229 -2.45 14.10 -9.68
C LYS A 229 -3.56 15.11 -9.91
N LEU A 230 -4.82 14.69 -9.80
CA LEU A 230 -6.00 15.48 -10.19
C LEU A 230 -6.71 16.16 -9.01
N ALA A 231 -6.62 15.58 -7.81
CA ALA A 231 -7.32 16.08 -6.63
C ALA A 231 -6.37 16.31 -5.47
N GLU A 232 -6.76 17.23 -4.61
CA GLU A 232 -6.06 17.46 -3.35
C GLU A 232 -6.10 16.21 -2.48
N VAL A 233 -4.97 15.92 -1.83
CA VAL A 233 -4.84 14.79 -0.92
C VAL A 233 -5.89 14.84 0.20
N THR A 234 -6.28 16.06 0.63
CA THR A 234 -7.36 16.34 1.57
C THR A 234 -8.71 15.74 1.21
N LEU A 235 -9.02 15.71 -0.07
CA LEU A 235 -10.28 15.18 -0.57
C LEU A 235 -10.23 13.66 -0.74
N THR A 236 -9.07 13.14 -1.13
CA THR A 236 -8.93 11.74 -1.55
C THR A 236 -8.56 10.81 -0.41
N THR A 237 -7.85 11.28 0.63
CA THR A 237 -7.43 10.42 1.75
C THR A 237 -8.60 9.81 2.53
N PRO A 238 -9.68 10.55 2.88
CA PRO A 238 -10.82 9.94 3.57
C PRO A 238 -11.50 8.82 2.78
N LEU A 239 -11.46 8.91 1.44
CA LEU A 239 -12.06 7.89 0.57
C LEU A 239 -11.35 6.54 0.66
N LYS A 240 -10.10 6.50 1.11
CA LYS A 240 -9.39 5.24 1.35
C LYS A 240 -10.02 4.42 2.48
N TYR A 241 -10.64 5.06 3.47
CA TYR A 241 -11.31 4.32 4.55
C TYR A 241 -12.48 3.46 4.06
N LEU A 242 -12.96 3.70 2.82
CA LEU A 242 -13.91 2.82 2.17
C LEU A 242 -13.38 1.37 2.05
N SER A 243 -12.07 1.18 1.92
CA SER A 243 -11.48 -0.17 1.86
C SER A 243 -11.72 -0.98 3.14
N LEU A 244 -11.84 -0.33 4.31
CA LEU A 244 -12.16 -1.05 5.55
C LEU A 244 -13.61 -1.57 5.52
N VAL A 245 -14.54 -0.75 5.05
CA VAL A 245 -15.95 -1.16 4.90
C VAL A 245 -16.05 -2.33 3.92
N ILE A 246 -15.34 -2.22 2.78
CA ILE A 246 -15.29 -3.27 1.77
C ILE A 246 -14.62 -4.54 2.33
N ALA A 247 -13.54 -4.40 3.09
CA ALA A 247 -12.86 -5.52 3.72
C ALA A 247 -13.75 -6.28 4.73
N ILE A 248 -14.56 -5.56 5.50
CA ILE A 248 -15.55 -6.17 6.41
C ILE A 248 -16.62 -6.93 5.62
N ILE A 249 -17.19 -6.28 4.60
CA ILE A 249 -18.25 -6.88 3.77
C ILE A 249 -17.72 -8.13 3.06
N PHE A 250 -16.56 -8.01 2.40
CA PHE A 250 -15.98 -9.11 1.64
C PHE A 250 -15.42 -10.20 2.54
N GLY A 251 -14.84 -9.84 3.70
CA GLY A 251 -14.42 -10.81 4.72
C GLY A 251 -15.58 -11.68 5.15
N TYR A 252 -16.74 -11.07 5.41
CA TYR A 252 -17.95 -11.81 5.78
C TYR A 252 -18.47 -12.70 4.64
N TYR A 253 -18.66 -12.16 3.44
CA TYR A 253 -19.29 -12.90 2.35
C TYR A 253 -18.40 -13.98 1.71
N PHE A 254 -17.10 -13.75 1.59
CA PHE A 254 -16.19 -14.69 0.92
C PHE A 254 -15.43 -15.63 1.86
N PHE A 255 -15.24 -15.23 3.12
CA PHE A 255 -14.40 -15.97 4.07
C PHE A 255 -15.10 -16.28 5.39
N GLU A 256 -16.38 -15.90 5.53
CA GLU A 256 -17.15 -16.06 6.77
C GLU A 256 -16.47 -15.38 7.99
N GLU A 257 -15.66 -14.34 7.74
CA GLU A 257 -14.93 -13.61 8.76
C GLU A 257 -15.84 -12.60 9.46
N ILE A 258 -16.02 -12.76 10.77
CA ILE A 258 -16.72 -11.78 11.58
C ILE A 258 -15.69 -11.00 12.39
N PRO A 259 -15.50 -9.69 12.10
CA PRO A 259 -14.55 -8.87 12.85
C PRO A 259 -14.90 -8.83 14.33
N SER A 260 -13.92 -9.07 15.19
CA SER A 260 -14.13 -8.99 16.63
C SER A 260 -14.37 -7.55 17.08
N ILE A 261 -14.96 -7.37 18.25
CA ILE A 261 -15.16 -6.04 18.86
C ILE A 261 -13.80 -5.32 19.04
N HIS A 262 -12.72 -6.06 19.29
CA HIS A 262 -11.37 -5.52 19.37
C HIS A 262 -10.89 -5.00 18.00
N THR A 263 -11.16 -5.73 16.93
CA THR A 263 -10.85 -5.30 15.55
C THR A 263 -11.60 -4.02 15.20
N LEU A 264 -12.89 -3.95 15.50
CA LEU A 264 -13.71 -2.76 15.21
C LEU A 264 -13.30 -1.55 16.05
N SER A 265 -13.09 -1.72 17.36
CA SER A 265 -12.68 -0.63 18.25
C SER A 265 -11.27 -0.12 17.95
N GLY A 266 -10.33 -1.02 17.72
CA GLY A 266 -8.97 -0.65 17.33
C GLY A 266 -8.91 0.02 15.95
N ALA A 267 -9.69 -0.46 14.98
CA ALA A 267 -9.86 0.18 13.68
C ALA A 267 -10.39 1.62 13.81
N ALA A 268 -11.43 1.82 14.64
CA ALA A 268 -11.97 3.15 14.91
C ALA A 268 -10.89 4.09 15.49
N LEU A 269 -10.08 3.62 16.46
CA LEU A 269 -8.97 4.40 17.03
C LEU A 269 -7.94 4.79 15.96
N ILE A 270 -7.54 3.87 15.09
CA ILE A 270 -6.56 4.13 14.01
C ILE A 270 -7.13 5.13 13.00
N VAL A 271 -8.39 4.96 12.59
CA VAL A 271 -9.05 5.88 11.64
C VAL A 271 -9.15 7.28 12.22
N VAL A 272 -9.60 7.42 13.47
CA VAL A 272 -9.70 8.71 14.16
C VAL A 272 -8.31 9.36 14.30
N SER A 273 -7.32 8.61 14.72
CA SER A 273 -5.92 9.07 14.81
C SER A 273 -5.41 9.58 13.47
N SER A 274 -5.56 8.79 12.42
CA SER A 274 -5.12 9.14 11.06
C SER A 274 -5.87 10.37 10.53
N ALA A 275 -7.16 10.50 10.83
CA ALA A 275 -7.95 11.67 10.47
C ALA A 275 -7.48 12.95 11.21
N ILE A 276 -7.13 12.85 12.51
CA ILE A 276 -6.57 13.97 13.28
C ILE A 276 -5.25 14.44 12.67
N ILE A 277 -4.34 13.51 12.37
CA ILE A 277 -3.05 13.82 11.74
C ILE A 277 -3.29 14.53 10.40
N PHE A 278 -4.16 13.98 9.58
CA PHE A 278 -4.47 14.50 8.25
C PHE A 278 -5.07 15.91 8.29
N ILE A 279 -6.12 16.15 9.10
CA ILE A 279 -6.74 17.46 9.27
C ILE A 279 -5.70 18.47 9.75
N ARG A 280 -4.83 18.07 10.67
CA ARG A 280 -3.82 18.95 11.24
C ARG A 280 -2.71 19.34 10.25
N GLU A 281 -2.27 18.41 9.42
CA GLU A 281 -1.31 18.68 8.35
C GLU A 281 -1.85 19.70 7.34
N ASN A 282 -3.13 19.57 7.00
CA ASN A 282 -3.79 20.50 6.11
C ASN A 282 -3.96 21.91 6.71
N GLN A 283 -4.33 22.01 7.99
CA GLN A 283 -4.45 23.30 8.68
C GLN A 283 -3.11 24.06 8.76
N LEU A 284 -2.01 23.35 8.81
CA LEU A 284 -0.68 23.96 8.88
C LEU A 284 -0.16 24.44 7.53
N LYS A 285 -0.90 24.16 6.39
CA LYS A 285 -0.51 24.52 5.01
C LYS A 285 0.97 24.29 4.72
N LYS A 286 1.60 23.37 5.46
CA LYS A 286 2.98 22.97 5.19
C LYS A 286 2.90 21.71 4.33
N PRO A 287 3.22 21.80 3.02
CA PRO A 287 3.66 20.61 2.33
C PRO A 287 4.84 20.06 3.15
N ILE A 288 4.99 18.72 3.20
CA ILE A 288 6.23 18.10 3.67
C ILE A 288 7.33 18.61 2.71
N THR A 289 7.91 19.75 3.02
CA THR A 289 8.95 20.36 2.21
C THR A 289 10.26 19.73 2.61
N LEU A 290 10.90 19.09 1.64
CA LEU A 290 12.32 18.79 1.75
C LEU A 290 13.07 20.12 2.00
N PRO A 291 14.11 20.15 2.83
CA PRO A 291 14.91 21.35 3.02
C PRO A 291 15.39 21.85 1.65
N ARG A 292 15.27 23.17 1.44
CA ARG A 292 15.90 23.82 0.30
C ARG A 292 17.39 23.48 0.35
N GLN A 293 17.90 22.85 -0.67
CA GLN A 293 19.34 22.76 -0.89
C GLN A 293 19.82 24.22 -1.04
N GLN A 294 20.63 24.67 -0.10
CA GLN A 294 21.51 25.83 -0.26
C GLN A 294 22.67 25.44 -1.14
#